data_fe74ce214b62e3359278ffd39e20b254
#
_entry.id   fe74ce214b62e3359278ffd39e20b254
#
_cell.length_a   1.000
_cell.length_b   1.000
_cell.length_c   1.000
_cell.angle_alpha   90.00
_cell.angle_beta   90.00
_cell.angle_gamma   90.00
#
_symmetry.space_group_name_H-M   'P 1'
#
loop_
_entity.id
_entity.type
_entity.pdbx_description
1 polymer ?
#
loop_
_entity_poly.entity_id
_entity_poly.type
_entity_poly.pdbx_seq_one_letter_code
_entity_poly.pdbx_strand_id
1 'polypeptide(L)'
;MPNVKRLHDAARAAGAMVWYSLVGNDGKATPDDVIDQGFRPRDGEWMRQGGPDKFLGSNLEAKLKERGIKTVIVCGTSFQGVGIGTGSGSAQRGYNVIIPVDCLSAEDAYNEQYAAWHMFKGGPAIVTSKVTMTRSNMVKF
;
A
#
# COMPACT_ATOMS: atom_id res chain seq x y z
N MET A 1 8.81 -0.12 -10.94
CA MET A 1 7.91 -1.29 -11.15
C MET A 1 8.54 -2.66 -10.85
N PRO A 2 9.81 -3.00 -11.21
CA PRO A 2 10.35 -4.34 -10.94
C PRO A 2 10.30 -4.76 -9.47
N ASN A 3 10.58 -3.84 -8.55
CA ASN A 3 10.55 -4.12 -7.11
C ASN A 3 9.15 -4.44 -6.59
N VAL A 4 8.14 -3.67 -7.06
CA VAL A 4 6.73 -3.94 -6.71
C VAL A 4 6.30 -5.31 -7.23
N LYS A 5 6.67 -5.65 -8.47
CA LYS A 5 6.36 -6.95 -9.07
C LYS A 5 6.98 -8.10 -8.27
N ARG A 6 8.26 -7.99 -7.92
CA ARG A 6 8.95 -9.01 -7.10
C ARG A 6 8.28 -9.20 -5.74
N LEU A 7 7.96 -8.11 -5.05
CA LEU A 7 7.30 -8.16 -3.75
C LEU A 7 5.90 -8.76 -3.84
N HIS A 8 5.13 -8.37 -4.86
CA HIS A 8 3.82 -8.92 -5.16
C HIS A 8 3.87 -10.43 -5.40
N ASP A 9 4.81 -10.90 -6.22
CA ASP A 9 4.93 -12.33 -6.54
C ASP A 9 5.35 -13.14 -5.32
N ALA A 10 6.23 -12.60 -4.46
CA ALA A 10 6.60 -13.22 -3.21
C ALA A 10 5.41 -13.30 -2.24
N ALA A 11 4.62 -12.22 -2.13
CA ALA A 11 3.39 -12.22 -1.32
C ALA A 11 2.39 -13.28 -1.79
N ARG A 12 2.19 -13.38 -3.12
CA ARG A 12 1.33 -14.40 -3.72
C ARG A 12 1.81 -15.82 -3.43
N ALA A 13 3.12 -16.07 -3.59
CA ALA A 13 3.72 -17.38 -3.33
C ALA A 13 3.59 -17.81 -1.86
N ALA A 14 3.62 -16.85 -0.95
CA ALA A 14 3.44 -17.07 0.49
C ALA A 14 1.97 -17.16 0.93
N GLY A 15 1.01 -17.00 0.01
CA GLY A 15 -0.43 -17.01 0.35
C GLY A 15 -0.91 -15.74 1.05
N ALA A 16 -0.12 -14.66 1.05
CA ALA A 16 -0.53 -13.39 1.62
C ALA A 16 -1.69 -12.77 0.82
N MET A 17 -2.55 -12.05 1.51
CA MET A 17 -3.61 -11.29 0.87
C MET A 17 -3.01 -10.15 0.04
N VAL A 18 -3.40 -10.06 -1.21
CA VAL A 18 -3.07 -8.94 -2.09
C VAL A 18 -4.32 -8.14 -2.37
N TRP A 19 -4.23 -6.83 -2.30
CA TRP A 19 -5.32 -5.92 -2.53
C TRP A 19 -4.90 -4.75 -3.40
N TYR A 20 -5.71 -4.44 -4.41
CA TYR A 20 -5.44 -3.37 -5.35
C TYR A 20 -6.44 -2.23 -5.19
N SER A 21 -5.94 -1.02 -5.15
CA SER A 21 -6.76 0.17 -5.34
C SER A 21 -6.48 0.74 -6.73
N LEU A 22 -7.41 0.54 -7.63
CA LEU A 22 -7.31 0.96 -9.02
C LEU A 22 -8.17 2.21 -9.20
N VAL A 23 -7.55 3.32 -9.58
CA VAL A 23 -8.28 4.58 -9.77
C VAL A 23 -8.23 5.02 -11.22
N GLY A 24 -7.03 5.08 -11.82
CA GLY A 24 -6.82 5.67 -13.14
C GLY A 24 -6.98 7.20 -13.13
N ASN A 25 -6.67 7.82 -14.24
CA ASN A 25 -6.74 9.28 -14.37
C ASN A 25 -8.19 9.81 -14.41
N ASP A 26 -9.13 8.97 -14.86
CA ASP A 26 -10.55 9.31 -15.00
C ASP A 26 -11.45 8.65 -13.94
N GLY A 27 -10.84 7.97 -12.96
CA GLY A 27 -11.55 7.23 -11.92
C GLY A 27 -12.20 5.93 -12.39
N LYS A 28 -11.88 5.42 -13.59
CA LYS A 28 -12.53 4.25 -14.21
C LYS A 28 -11.62 3.04 -14.39
N ALA A 29 -10.42 3.06 -13.81
CA ALA A 29 -9.47 1.95 -13.95
C ALA A 29 -10.10 0.59 -13.60
N THR A 30 -9.68 -0.41 -14.35
CA THR A 30 -10.09 -1.82 -14.23
C THR A 30 -8.88 -2.71 -14.00
N PRO A 31 -9.05 -3.99 -13.64
CA PRO A 31 -7.93 -4.94 -13.59
C PRO A 31 -7.11 -5.02 -14.89
N ASP A 32 -7.73 -4.81 -16.04
CA ASP A 32 -7.05 -4.90 -17.34
C ASP A 32 -5.98 -3.81 -17.51
N ASP A 33 -6.16 -2.64 -16.90
CA ASP A 33 -5.20 -1.54 -17.00
C ASP A 33 -3.86 -1.81 -16.28
N VAL A 34 -3.75 -2.87 -15.51
CA VAL A 34 -2.52 -3.26 -14.82
C VAL A 34 -1.94 -4.60 -15.31
N ILE A 35 -2.60 -5.27 -16.26
CA ILE A 35 -2.12 -6.56 -16.80
C ILE A 35 -0.78 -6.39 -17.50
N ASP A 36 -0.62 -5.37 -18.32
CA ASP A 36 0.62 -5.08 -19.04
C ASP A 36 1.80 -4.77 -18.12
N GLN A 37 1.50 -4.35 -16.89
CA GLN A 37 2.48 -4.12 -15.83
C GLN A 37 2.85 -5.42 -15.09
N GLY A 38 2.24 -6.54 -15.46
CA GLY A 38 2.48 -7.86 -14.86
C GLY A 38 1.67 -8.15 -13.62
N PHE A 39 0.60 -7.38 -13.36
CA PHE A 39 -0.31 -7.62 -12.25
C PHE A 39 -1.63 -8.21 -12.75
N ARG A 40 -2.18 -9.17 -12.00
CA ARG A 40 -3.48 -9.77 -12.27
C ARG A 40 -4.32 -9.77 -11.00
N PRO A 41 -5.10 -8.72 -10.75
CA PRO A 41 -6.08 -8.73 -9.68
C PRO A 41 -7.10 -9.87 -9.91
N ARG A 42 -7.39 -10.63 -8.86
CA ARG A 42 -8.44 -11.65 -8.88
C ARG A 42 -9.77 -11.04 -8.44
N ASP A 43 -10.84 -11.75 -8.64
CA ASP A 43 -12.15 -11.31 -8.15
C ASP A 43 -12.12 -11.07 -6.64
N GLY A 44 -12.61 -9.92 -6.23
CA GLY A 44 -12.61 -9.51 -4.83
C GLY A 44 -11.28 -8.99 -4.27
N GLU A 45 -10.23 -8.90 -5.08
CA GLU A 45 -8.91 -8.36 -4.67
C GLU A 45 -8.70 -6.90 -5.05
N TRP A 46 -9.68 -6.25 -5.60
CA TRP A 46 -9.55 -4.87 -6.06
C TRP A 46 -10.78 -4.02 -5.78
N MET A 47 -10.57 -2.73 -5.77
CA MET A 47 -11.62 -1.75 -5.64
C MET A 47 -11.26 -0.47 -6.38
N ARG A 48 -12.26 0.35 -6.69
CA ARG A 48 -12.08 1.75 -7.05
C ARG A 48 -12.33 2.60 -5.82
N GLN A 49 -11.29 3.32 -5.41
CA GLN A 49 -11.40 4.24 -4.28
C GLN A 49 -10.37 5.37 -4.47
N GLY A 50 -10.88 6.57 -4.75
CA GLY A 50 -10.05 7.73 -5.12
C GLY A 50 -9.38 8.46 -3.95
N GLY A 51 -9.82 8.24 -2.72
CA GLY A 51 -9.26 8.91 -1.55
C GLY A 51 -7.85 8.41 -1.18
N PRO A 52 -7.06 9.19 -0.48
CA PRO A 52 -5.72 8.78 -0.04
C PRO A 52 -5.75 7.66 1.01
N ASP A 53 -6.70 7.66 1.94
CA ASP A 53 -6.94 6.55 2.88
C ASP A 53 -7.88 5.52 2.26
N LYS A 54 -7.37 4.35 1.93
CA LYS A 54 -8.13 3.27 1.28
C LYS A 54 -9.12 2.54 2.19
N PHE A 55 -9.15 2.86 3.46
CA PHE A 55 -10.17 2.37 4.40
C PHE A 55 -11.48 3.17 4.31
N LEU A 56 -11.40 4.45 3.95
CA LEU A 56 -12.58 5.31 3.87
C LEU A 56 -13.50 4.89 2.72
N GLY A 57 -14.77 4.65 3.04
CA GLY A 57 -15.78 4.26 2.05
C GLY A 57 -15.54 2.90 1.40
N SER A 58 -14.77 2.01 2.06
CA SER A 58 -14.43 0.69 1.54
C SER A 58 -14.70 -0.43 2.56
N ASN A 59 -14.67 -1.66 2.10
CA ASN A 59 -14.74 -2.85 2.95
C ASN A 59 -13.37 -3.45 3.30
N LEU A 60 -12.28 -2.69 3.06
CA LEU A 60 -10.92 -3.19 3.26
C LEU A 60 -10.69 -3.64 4.72
N GLU A 61 -11.12 -2.84 5.70
CA GLU A 61 -10.94 -3.18 7.11
C GLU A 61 -11.65 -4.47 7.50
N ALA A 62 -12.88 -4.68 7.01
CA ALA A 62 -13.63 -5.91 7.25
C ALA A 62 -12.89 -7.12 6.69
N LYS A 63 -12.35 -7.03 5.47
CA LYS A 63 -11.57 -8.10 4.84
C LYS A 63 -10.27 -8.42 5.57
N LEU A 64 -9.57 -7.40 6.06
CA LEU A 64 -8.36 -7.60 6.85
C LEU A 64 -8.67 -8.29 8.19
N LYS A 65 -9.74 -7.89 8.86
CA LYS A 65 -10.20 -8.50 10.13
C LYS A 65 -10.66 -9.94 9.95
N GLU A 66 -11.44 -10.21 8.92
CA GLU A 66 -11.92 -11.55 8.59
C GLU A 66 -10.77 -12.56 8.42
N ARG A 67 -9.65 -12.10 7.84
CA ARG A 67 -8.45 -12.92 7.63
C ARG A 67 -7.44 -12.85 8.76
N GLY A 68 -7.74 -12.15 9.85
CA GLY A 68 -6.84 -12.01 11.00
C GLY A 68 -5.53 -11.27 10.69
N ILE A 69 -5.52 -10.44 9.66
CA ILE A 69 -4.32 -9.69 9.25
C ILE A 69 -3.90 -8.72 10.35
N LYS A 70 -2.61 -8.68 10.66
CA LYS A 70 -2.01 -7.80 11.66
C LYS A 70 -1.02 -6.81 11.07
N THR A 71 -0.51 -7.11 9.89
CA THR A 71 0.52 -6.29 9.22
C THR A 71 0.08 -6.02 7.79
N VAL A 72 0.20 -4.78 7.37
CA VAL A 72 -0.04 -4.35 5.99
C VAL A 72 1.25 -3.84 5.37
N ILE A 73 1.42 -4.12 4.09
CA ILE A 73 2.53 -3.60 3.28
C ILE A 73 1.92 -2.63 2.27
N VAL A 74 2.39 -1.39 2.27
CA VAL A 74 1.87 -0.33 1.40
C VAL A 74 2.84 -0.08 0.26
N CYS A 75 2.35 -0.21 -0.98
CA CYS A 75 3.14 -0.02 -2.21
C CYS A 75 2.34 0.77 -3.24
N GLY A 76 3.02 1.40 -4.18
CA GLY A 76 2.40 2.05 -5.35
C GLY A 76 2.64 3.55 -5.44
N THR A 77 1.72 4.24 -6.09
CA THR A 77 1.76 5.69 -6.38
C THR A 77 0.45 6.34 -5.88
N SER A 78 0.51 7.50 -5.21
CA SER A 78 1.67 8.31 -4.86
C SER A 78 2.03 8.15 -3.37
N PHE A 79 3.33 8.26 -3.03
CA PHE A 79 3.77 8.10 -1.64
C PHE A 79 3.21 9.22 -0.75
N GLN A 80 3.29 10.47 -1.19
CA GLN A 80 2.78 11.63 -0.44
C GLN A 80 1.25 11.62 -0.28
N GLY A 81 0.52 10.94 -1.15
CA GLY A 81 -0.94 10.79 -1.07
C GLY A 81 -1.34 9.46 -0.42
N VAL A 82 -1.42 8.42 -1.24
CA VAL A 82 -1.91 7.09 -0.84
C VAL A 82 -0.99 6.40 0.16
N GLY A 83 0.32 6.55 0.00
CA GLY A 83 1.29 5.98 0.94
C GLY A 83 1.12 6.53 2.35
N ILE A 84 1.08 7.87 2.50
CA ILE A 84 0.81 8.51 3.80
C ILE A 84 -0.62 8.20 4.25
N GLY A 85 -1.62 8.40 3.41
CA GLY A 85 -3.03 8.26 3.79
C GLY A 85 -3.38 6.84 4.24
N THR A 86 -3.09 5.85 3.41
CA THR A 86 -3.38 4.44 3.72
C THR A 86 -2.43 3.90 4.81
N GLY A 87 -1.16 4.28 4.79
CA GLY A 87 -0.21 3.90 5.83
C GLY A 87 -0.63 4.43 7.21
N SER A 88 -0.95 5.71 7.30
CA SER A 88 -1.45 6.32 8.54
C SER A 88 -2.79 5.74 8.97
N GLY A 89 -3.71 5.54 8.02
CA GLY A 89 -5.00 4.92 8.27
C GLY A 89 -4.87 3.49 8.82
N SER A 90 -3.92 2.73 8.31
CA SER A 90 -3.57 1.39 8.83
C SER A 90 -3.04 1.46 10.26
N ALA A 91 -2.06 2.33 10.51
CA ALA A 91 -1.43 2.48 11.82
C ALA A 91 -2.44 2.90 12.90
N GLN A 92 -3.31 3.85 12.58
CA GLN A 92 -4.37 4.34 13.47
C GLN A 92 -5.41 3.25 13.80
N ARG A 93 -5.58 2.26 12.93
CA ARG A 93 -6.43 1.08 13.17
C ARG A 93 -5.70 -0.06 13.89
N GLY A 94 -4.46 0.16 14.30
CA GLY A 94 -3.65 -0.79 15.08
C GLY A 94 -2.84 -1.79 14.28
N TYR A 95 -2.85 -1.71 12.93
CA TYR A 95 -2.00 -2.57 12.10
C TYR A 95 -0.54 -2.13 12.19
N ASN A 96 0.37 -3.10 12.13
CA ASN A 96 1.76 -2.83 11.79
C ASN A 96 1.84 -2.49 10.30
N VAL A 97 2.66 -1.52 9.95
CA VAL A 97 2.78 -1.01 8.58
C VAL A 97 4.22 -1.18 8.10
N ILE A 98 4.39 -1.89 7.01
CA ILE A 98 5.67 -2.00 6.33
C ILE A 98 5.65 -1.13 5.08
N ILE A 99 6.65 -0.28 4.96
CA ILE A 99 6.84 0.62 3.82
C ILE A 99 8.15 0.27 3.12
N PRO A 100 8.11 -0.54 2.06
CA PRO A 100 9.27 -0.76 1.21
C PRO A 100 9.50 0.49 0.34
N VAL A 101 10.47 1.31 0.69
CA VAL A 101 10.71 2.61 0.03
C VAL A 101 11.01 2.50 -1.46
N ASP A 102 11.53 1.38 -1.92
CA ASP A 102 11.78 1.07 -3.31
C ASP A 102 10.56 0.51 -4.08
N CYS A 103 9.39 0.47 -3.42
CA CYS A 103 8.09 0.08 -3.99
C CYS A 103 7.06 1.22 -3.97
N LEU A 104 7.49 2.42 -3.66
CA LEU A 104 6.67 3.63 -3.68
C LEU A 104 7.32 4.66 -4.61
N SER A 105 6.52 5.52 -5.18
CA SER A 105 6.98 6.66 -5.96
C SER A 105 6.15 7.89 -5.65
N ALA A 106 6.73 9.06 -5.82
CA ALA A 106 6.09 10.35 -5.68
C ALA A 106 6.22 11.15 -6.98
N GLU A 107 5.61 12.32 -7.02
CA GLU A 107 5.68 13.21 -8.19
C GLU A 107 7.09 13.77 -8.37
N ASP A 108 7.78 14.03 -7.26
CA ASP A 108 9.14 14.54 -7.24
C ASP A 108 9.92 14.06 -6.00
N ALA A 109 11.21 14.35 -5.98
CA ALA A 109 12.10 13.93 -4.90
C ALA A 109 11.75 14.57 -3.54
N TYR A 110 11.22 15.77 -3.52
CA TYR A 110 10.80 16.44 -2.28
C TYR A 110 9.60 15.72 -1.66
N ASN A 111 8.58 15.43 -2.46
CA ASN A 111 7.41 14.68 -2.03
C ASN A 111 7.76 13.28 -1.53
N GLU A 112 8.70 12.60 -2.19
CA GLU A 112 9.19 11.30 -1.75
C GLU A 112 9.90 11.38 -0.41
N GLN A 113 10.82 12.34 -0.25
CA GLN A 113 11.57 12.55 0.99
C GLN A 113 10.65 12.98 2.14
N TYR A 114 9.72 13.90 1.87
CA TYR A 114 8.74 14.34 2.86
C TYR A 114 7.87 13.18 3.34
N ALA A 115 7.34 12.39 2.43
CA ALA A 115 6.48 11.24 2.78
C ALA A 115 7.24 10.21 3.62
N ALA A 116 8.48 9.89 3.24
CA ALA A 116 9.34 9.00 4.00
C ALA A 116 9.62 9.55 5.41
N TRP A 117 10.01 10.81 5.52
CA TRP A 117 10.26 11.45 6.81
C TRP A 117 9.01 11.48 7.68
N HIS A 118 7.84 11.83 7.11
CA HIS A 118 6.56 11.88 7.82
C HIS A 118 6.20 10.52 8.42
N MET A 119 6.27 9.46 7.61
CA MET A 119 5.90 8.11 8.06
C MET A 119 6.87 7.53 9.08
N PHE A 120 8.15 7.88 9.00
CA PHE A 120 9.19 7.33 9.86
C PHE A 120 9.39 8.11 11.16
N LYS A 121 9.36 9.45 11.11
CA LYS A 121 9.76 10.29 12.24
C LYS A 121 8.90 11.53 12.46
N GLY A 122 8.46 12.19 11.40
CA GLY A 122 7.83 13.52 11.48
C GLY A 122 6.34 13.49 11.77
N GLY A 123 5.69 12.36 11.58
CA GLY A 123 4.27 12.20 11.83
C GLY A 123 3.91 11.93 13.30
N PRO A 124 2.61 11.83 13.60
CA PRO A 124 2.13 11.52 14.94
C PRO A 124 2.67 10.19 15.48
N ALA A 125 2.95 10.12 16.78
CA ALA A 125 3.50 8.93 17.43
C ALA A 125 2.67 7.66 17.22
N ILE A 126 1.33 7.78 17.14
CA ILE A 126 0.44 6.66 16.83
C ILE A 126 0.73 6.04 15.45
N VAL A 127 1.25 6.82 14.51
CA VAL A 127 1.63 6.36 13.18
C VAL A 127 3.07 5.85 13.20
N THR A 128 4.01 6.69 13.61
CA THR A 128 5.44 6.38 13.51
C THR A 128 5.86 5.18 14.35
N SER A 129 5.18 4.90 15.46
CA SER A 129 5.43 3.73 16.30
C SER A 129 4.99 2.40 15.66
N LYS A 130 4.17 2.44 14.62
CA LYS A 130 3.66 1.27 13.90
C LYS A 130 4.32 1.03 12.55
N VAL A 131 5.10 1.99 12.07
CA VAL A 131 5.71 1.96 10.73
C VAL A 131 7.12 1.40 10.78
N THR A 132 7.38 0.44 9.92
CA THR A 132 8.73 -0.06 9.61
C THR A 132 9.05 0.29 8.15
N MET A 133 10.07 1.09 7.95
CA MET A 133 10.60 1.37 6.62
C MET A 133 11.72 0.39 6.28
N THR A 134 11.69 -0.14 5.08
CA THR A 134 12.63 -1.16 4.63
C THR A 134 12.80 -1.12 3.10
N ARG A 135 13.45 -2.12 2.54
CA ARG A 135 13.49 -2.38 1.09
C ARG A 135 12.74 -3.67 0.77
N SER A 136 12.21 -3.76 -0.44
CA SER A 136 11.39 -4.90 -0.88
C SER A 136 12.11 -6.25 -0.78
N ASN A 137 13.44 -6.28 -0.98
CA ASN A 137 14.24 -7.48 -0.87
C ASN A 137 14.50 -7.94 0.59
N MET A 138 14.16 -7.13 1.56
CA MET A 138 14.27 -7.46 3.00
C MET A 138 12.92 -7.89 3.60
N VAL A 139 11.83 -7.74 2.87
CA VAL A 139 10.51 -8.21 3.32
C VAL A 139 10.47 -9.73 3.20
N LYS A 140 10.06 -10.39 4.28
CA LYS A 140 9.83 -11.84 4.35
C LYS A 140 8.36 -12.08 4.71
N PHE A 141 7.76 -13.06 4.09
CA PHE A 141 6.37 -13.50 4.29
C PHE A 141 6.34 -14.79 5.11
#